data_f019ff775da6e629099dd129c9f4cf6c
#
_entry.id   f019ff775da6e629099dd129c9f4cf6c
#
_cell.length_a   1.000
_cell.length_b   1.000
_cell.length_c   1.000
_cell.angle_alpha   90.00
_cell.angle_beta   90.00
_cell.angle_gamma   90.00
#
_symmetry.space_group_name_H-M   'P 1'
#
loop_
_entity.id
_entity.type
_entity.pdbx_description
1 polymer ?
#
loop_
_entity_poly.entity_id
_entity_poly.type
_entity_poly.pdbx_seq_one_letter_code
_entity_poly.pdbx_strand_id
1 'polypeptide(L)'
;GREAAKPVKLAAAHRTANLLMKILILGAGQVGSTAAYHLAREEANEVTIIDSNPTVLRDLQDRLDVRTVLGHAASPGTLERAGCANMDMVIALTSSDEVNMIACQVAHTLFSTPTKIARVRSSEYISKPELFGTDRIPVDLCISPEQLVTRHIEQLIRYPGAFQVLDFRSEERRVGKECRSRW
;
A
#
# COMPACT_ATOMS: atom_id res chain seq x y z
N GLY A 1 6.67 54.00 20.35
CA GLY A 1 5.64 53.23 19.67
C GLY A 1 6.11 51.78 19.51
N ARG A 2 5.59 50.89 20.37
CA ARG A 2 5.81 49.43 20.25
C ARG A 2 4.62 48.87 19.46
N GLU A 3 4.88 48.44 18.24
CA GLU A 3 3.91 47.76 17.39
C GLU A 3 3.82 46.28 17.80
N ALA A 4 2.65 45.91 18.34
CA ALA A 4 2.37 44.55 18.80
C ALA A 4 2.14 43.65 17.60
N ALA A 5 2.99 42.65 17.45
CA ALA A 5 2.84 41.59 16.47
C ALA A 5 1.57 40.79 16.74
N LYS A 6 0.65 40.76 15.77
CA LYS A 6 -0.56 39.93 15.78
C LYS A 6 -0.21 38.46 15.72
N PRO A 7 -0.81 37.58 16.55
CA PRO A 7 -0.60 36.15 16.45
C PRO A 7 -1.20 35.62 15.16
N VAL A 8 -0.38 34.97 14.34
CA VAL A 8 -0.83 34.19 13.19
C VAL A 8 -1.62 33.00 13.74
N LYS A 9 -2.93 33.03 13.59
CA LYS A 9 -3.80 31.88 13.81
C LYS A 9 -3.51 30.85 12.75
N LEU A 10 -2.73 29.84 13.12
CA LEU A 10 -2.60 28.61 12.36
C LEU A 10 -3.94 27.87 12.46
N ALA A 11 -4.83 28.17 11.53
CA ALA A 11 -6.07 27.43 11.37
C ALA A 11 -5.69 26.03 10.83
N ALA A 12 -5.52 25.08 11.75
CA ALA A 12 -5.57 23.67 11.44
C ALA A 12 -6.99 23.35 10.95
N ALA A 13 -7.25 23.62 9.68
CA ALA A 13 -8.42 23.12 8.99
C ALA A 13 -8.27 21.61 8.86
N HIS A 14 -8.79 20.87 9.84
CA HIS A 14 -9.20 19.49 9.63
C HIS A 14 -10.32 19.51 8.59
N ARG A 15 -9.95 19.59 7.34
CA ARG A 15 -10.84 19.20 6.25
C ARG A 15 -10.86 17.66 6.25
N THR A 16 -11.74 17.08 7.03
CA THR A 16 -12.35 15.79 6.71
C THR A 16 -13.31 15.99 5.54
N ALA A 17 -12.77 16.41 4.39
CA ALA A 17 -13.40 16.11 3.16
C ALA A 17 -13.23 14.57 3.02
N ASN A 18 -14.32 13.87 2.83
CA ASN A 18 -14.34 12.47 2.46
C ASN A 18 -13.71 12.39 1.05
N LEU A 19 -12.37 12.42 0.99
CA LEU A 19 -11.60 12.35 -0.25
C LEU A 19 -11.67 10.90 -0.70
N LEU A 20 -12.39 10.69 -1.79
CA LEU A 20 -12.45 9.40 -2.47
C LEU A 20 -11.03 8.95 -2.82
N MET A 21 -10.56 7.88 -2.18
CA MET A 21 -9.22 7.32 -2.44
C MET A 21 -9.28 6.40 -3.65
N LYS A 22 -8.50 6.69 -4.67
CA LYS A 22 -8.40 5.88 -5.90
C LYS A 22 -7.29 4.86 -5.78
N ILE A 23 -7.66 3.59 -5.74
CA ILE A 23 -6.76 2.48 -5.48
C ILE A 23 -6.70 1.57 -6.70
N LEU A 24 -5.49 1.30 -7.19
CA LEU A 24 -5.23 0.33 -8.25
C LEU A 24 -4.61 -0.94 -7.68
N ILE A 25 -5.31 -2.06 -7.78
CA ILE A 25 -4.82 -3.37 -7.37
C ILE A 25 -4.33 -4.13 -8.60
N LEU A 26 -3.12 -4.67 -8.52
CA LEU A 26 -2.48 -5.46 -9.57
C LEU A 26 -2.41 -6.92 -9.14
N GLY A 27 -3.17 -7.78 -9.84
CA GLY A 27 -3.36 -9.18 -9.52
C GLY A 27 -4.64 -9.43 -8.73
N ALA A 28 -5.51 -10.26 -9.31
CA ALA A 28 -6.79 -10.68 -8.74
C ALA A 28 -6.74 -12.12 -8.19
N GLY A 29 -5.56 -12.60 -7.81
CA GLY A 29 -5.40 -13.86 -7.08
C GLY A 29 -5.99 -13.77 -5.68
N GLN A 30 -5.80 -14.80 -4.86
CA GLN A 30 -6.41 -14.89 -3.53
C GLN A 30 -6.18 -13.63 -2.67
N VAL A 31 -4.95 -13.12 -2.61
CA VAL A 31 -4.62 -11.93 -1.80
C VAL A 31 -5.26 -10.67 -2.40
N GLY A 32 -5.14 -10.49 -3.73
CA GLY A 32 -5.70 -9.31 -4.41
C GLY A 32 -7.23 -9.26 -4.37
N SER A 33 -7.90 -10.41 -4.56
CA SER A 33 -9.36 -10.49 -4.43
C SER A 33 -9.84 -10.20 -3.01
N THR A 34 -9.10 -10.68 -2.01
CA THR A 34 -9.41 -10.38 -0.60
C THR A 34 -9.21 -8.90 -0.29
N ALA A 35 -8.11 -8.32 -0.76
CA ALA A 35 -7.85 -6.88 -0.61
C ALA A 35 -8.95 -6.04 -1.28
N ALA A 36 -9.32 -6.40 -2.52
CA ALA A 36 -10.40 -5.74 -3.24
C ALA A 36 -11.73 -5.80 -2.50
N TYR A 37 -12.07 -6.97 -1.95
CA TYR A 37 -13.30 -7.15 -1.17
C TYR A 37 -13.37 -6.23 0.04
N HIS A 38 -12.28 -6.08 0.77
CA HIS A 38 -12.25 -5.19 1.94
C HIS A 38 -12.23 -3.72 1.54
N LEU A 39 -11.41 -3.34 0.57
CA LEU A 39 -11.23 -1.94 0.17
C LEU A 39 -12.46 -1.37 -0.56
N ALA A 40 -13.13 -2.17 -1.41
CA ALA A 40 -14.31 -1.72 -2.13
C ALA A 40 -15.56 -1.56 -1.25
N ARG A 41 -15.55 -2.07 -0.02
CA ARG A 41 -16.66 -1.89 0.94
C ARG A 41 -16.60 -0.57 1.69
N GLU A 42 -15.46 0.09 1.66
CA GLU A 42 -15.31 1.43 2.24
C GLU A 42 -15.81 2.45 1.21
N GLU A 43 -16.87 3.18 1.54
CA GLU A 43 -17.51 4.17 0.64
C GLU A 43 -16.56 5.26 0.14
N ALA A 44 -15.45 5.48 0.85
CA ALA A 44 -14.42 6.44 0.50
C ALA A 44 -13.40 5.92 -0.52
N ASN A 45 -13.55 4.69 -1.04
CA ASN A 45 -12.60 4.08 -1.95
C ASN A 45 -13.21 3.82 -3.33
N GLU A 46 -12.45 4.16 -4.37
CA GLU A 46 -12.69 3.74 -5.77
C GLU A 46 -11.62 2.72 -6.15
N VAL A 47 -12.02 1.46 -6.34
CA VAL A 47 -11.08 0.36 -6.58
C VAL A 47 -11.09 -0.07 -8.04
N THR A 48 -9.91 -0.06 -8.66
CA THR A 48 -9.66 -0.64 -9.99
C THR A 48 -8.75 -1.86 -9.85
N ILE A 49 -9.03 -2.95 -10.58
CA ILE A 49 -8.26 -4.19 -10.51
C ILE A 49 -7.75 -4.56 -11.89
N ILE A 50 -6.47 -4.93 -11.99
CA ILE A 50 -5.86 -5.50 -13.20
C ILE A 50 -5.55 -6.98 -12.94
N ASP A 51 -5.94 -7.83 -13.88
CA ASP A 51 -5.48 -9.22 -13.94
C ASP A 51 -5.42 -9.70 -15.40
N SER A 52 -4.65 -10.75 -15.65
CA SER A 52 -4.58 -11.41 -16.95
C SER A 52 -5.67 -12.47 -17.14
N ASN A 53 -6.39 -12.84 -16.09
CA ASN A 53 -7.46 -13.84 -16.13
C ASN A 53 -8.84 -13.17 -16.21
N PRO A 54 -9.52 -13.25 -17.37
CA PRO A 54 -10.82 -12.61 -17.55
C PRO A 54 -11.94 -13.22 -16.70
N THR A 55 -11.84 -14.50 -16.32
CA THR A 55 -12.85 -15.17 -15.50
C THR A 55 -12.85 -14.61 -14.09
N VAL A 56 -11.66 -14.46 -13.49
CA VAL A 56 -11.53 -13.89 -12.15
C VAL A 56 -12.02 -12.43 -12.11
N LEU A 57 -11.72 -11.66 -13.15
CA LEU A 57 -12.19 -10.27 -13.25
C LEU A 57 -13.72 -10.17 -13.32
N ARG A 58 -14.38 -11.06 -14.08
CA ARG A 58 -15.85 -11.12 -14.12
C ARG A 58 -16.44 -11.47 -12.77
N ASP A 59 -15.92 -12.51 -12.13
CA ASP A 59 -16.39 -12.93 -10.80
C ASP A 59 -16.28 -11.80 -9.76
N LEU A 60 -15.25 -10.98 -9.82
CA LEU A 60 -15.09 -9.83 -8.94
C LEU A 60 -16.08 -8.72 -9.27
N GLN A 61 -16.26 -8.42 -10.55
CA GLN A 61 -17.20 -7.39 -11.01
C GLN A 61 -18.66 -7.73 -10.69
N ASP A 62 -19.01 -9.01 -10.70
CA ASP A 62 -20.35 -9.47 -10.35
C ASP A 62 -20.67 -9.35 -8.85
N ARG A 63 -19.65 -9.30 -8.00
CA ARG A 63 -19.79 -9.30 -6.53
C ARG A 63 -19.43 -7.99 -5.85
N LEU A 64 -18.61 -7.17 -6.51
CA LEU A 64 -18.04 -5.95 -5.93
C LEU A 64 -18.25 -4.78 -6.88
N ASP A 65 -18.42 -3.60 -6.31
CA ASP A 65 -18.39 -2.34 -7.07
C ASP A 65 -16.92 -1.96 -7.35
N VAL A 66 -16.35 -2.59 -8.37
CA VAL A 66 -14.97 -2.40 -8.78
C VAL A 66 -14.86 -2.26 -10.30
N ARG A 67 -13.94 -1.43 -10.75
CA ARG A 67 -13.56 -1.38 -12.15
C ARG A 67 -12.51 -2.45 -12.44
N THR A 68 -12.68 -3.21 -13.52
CA THR A 68 -11.74 -4.26 -13.92
C THR A 68 -11.06 -3.93 -15.24
N VAL A 69 -9.78 -4.27 -15.37
CA VAL A 69 -8.98 -4.11 -16.59
C VAL A 69 -8.21 -5.40 -16.88
N LEU A 70 -8.48 -5.98 -18.05
CA LEU A 70 -7.79 -7.17 -18.51
C LEU A 70 -6.41 -6.80 -19.06
N GLY A 71 -5.35 -7.43 -18.54
CA GLY A 71 -3.99 -7.27 -19.03
C GLY A 71 -2.92 -7.65 -18.04
N HIS A 72 -1.66 -7.51 -18.47
CA HIS A 72 -0.50 -7.80 -17.63
C HIS A 72 -0.21 -6.62 -16.68
N ALA A 73 0.01 -6.93 -15.40
CA ALA A 73 0.14 -5.96 -14.32
C ALA A 73 1.29 -4.95 -14.48
N ALA A 74 2.42 -5.37 -15.07
CA ALA A 74 3.59 -4.51 -15.28
C ALA A 74 3.62 -3.85 -16.68
N SER A 75 2.58 -4.05 -17.51
CA SER A 75 2.53 -3.44 -18.85
C SER A 75 2.12 -1.96 -18.76
N PRO A 76 2.96 -1.02 -19.30
CA PRO A 76 2.64 0.41 -19.29
C PRO A 76 1.27 0.72 -19.90
N GLY A 77 0.95 0.14 -21.07
CA GLY A 77 -0.33 0.36 -21.73
C GLY A 77 -1.53 -0.19 -20.94
N THR A 78 -1.34 -1.24 -20.13
CA THR A 78 -2.40 -1.74 -19.24
C THR A 78 -2.62 -0.79 -18.06
N LEU A 79 -1.54 -0.30 -17.46
CA LEU A 79 -1.59 0.68 -16.37
C LEU A 79 -2.22 2.00 -16.84
N GLU A 80 -1.92 2.44 -18.07
CA GLU A 80 -2.52 3.62 -18.67
C GLU A 80 -4.04 3.45 -18.85
N ARG A 81 -4.51 2.32 -19.44
CA ARG A 81 -5.95 2.01 -19.58
C ARG A 81 -6.67 1.92 -18.22
N ALA A 82 -5.97 1.48 -17.19
CA ALA A 82 -6.50 1.46 -15.83
C ALA A 82 -6.61 2.86 -15.19
N GLY A 83 -5.98 3.86 -15.80
CA GLY A 83 -5.98 5.24 -15.30
C GLY A 83 -4.95 5.46 -14.18
N CYS A 84 -3.82 4.77 -14.23
CA CYS A 84 -2.78 4.81 -13.19
C CYS A 84 -2.31 6.23 -12.83
N ALA A 85 -2.32 7.16 -13.81
CA ALA A 85 -1.96 8.56 -13.58
C ALA A 85 -2.89 9.32 -12.60
N ASN A 86 -4.10 8.80 -12.38
CA ASN A 86 -5.08 9.42 -11.49
C ASN A 86 -5.27 8.62 -10.19
N MET A 87 -4.42 7.61 -9.95
CA MET A 87 -4.51 6.78 -8.76
C MET A 87 -3.68 7.36 -7.61
N ASP A 88 -4.24 7.33 -6.41
CA ASP A 88 -3.54 7.74 -5.19
C ASP A 88 -2.61 6.64 -4.70
N MET A 89 -2.96 5.38 -4.99
CA MET A 89 -2.22 4.22 -4.53
C MET A 89 -2.23 3.08 -5.56
N VAL A 90 -1.08 2.43 -5.71
CA VAL A 90 -0.93 1.14 -6.42
C VAL A 90 -0.56 0.06 -5.42
N ILE A 91 -1.27 -1.08 -5.45
CA ILE A 91 -1.01 -2.24 -4.61
C ILE A 91 -0.75 -3.44 -5.52
N ALA A 92 0.51 -3.80 -5.68
CA ALA A 92 0.95 -4.90 -6.54
C ALA A 92 0.96 -6.23 -5.77
N LEU A 93 0.01 -7.12 -6.09
CA LEU A 93 -0.27 -8.37 -5.38
C LEU A 93 -0.24 -9.60 -6.30
N THR A 94 0.50 -9.54 -7.41
CA THR A 94 0.64 -10.70 -8.31
C THR A 94 1.44 -11.82 -7.64
N SER A 95 1.54 -12.96 -8.31
CA SER A 95 2.32 -14.10 -7.84
C SER A 95 3.84 -13.96 -8.01
N SER A 96 4.32 -12.94 -8.74
CA SER A 96 5.75 -12.69 -8.96
C SER A 96 6.19 -11.40 -8.28
N ASP A 97 7.24 -11.50 -7.44
CA ASP A 97 7.86 -10.37 -6.76
C ASP A 97 8.44 -9.37 -7.77
N GLU A 98 9.08 -9.88 -8.85
CA GLU A 98 9.68 -9.08 -9.91
C GLU A 98 8.61 -8.28 -10.67
N VAL A 99 7.48 -8.91 -11.01
CA VAL A 99 6.35 -8.22 -11.65
C VAL A 99 5.80 -7.12 -10.76
N ASN A 100 5.69 -7.38 -9.45
CA ASN A 100 5.21 -6.41 -8.48
C ASN A 100 6.15 -5.21 -8.37
N MET A 101 7.46 -5.46 -8.30
CA MET A 101 8.48 -4.40 -8.26
C MET A 101 8.52 -3.59 -9.54
N ILE A 102 8.49 -4.24 -10.71
CA ILE A 102 8.49 -3.56 -12.01
C ILE A 102 7.21 -2.75 -12.21
N ALA A 103 6.05 -3.27 -11.78
CA ALA A 103 4.79 -2.52 -11.85
C ALA A 103 4.85 -1.23 -11.02
N CYS A 104 5.43 -1.28 -9.81
CA CYS A 104 5.67 -0.09 -8.99
C CYS A 104 6.66 0.88 -9.67
N GLN A 105 7.71 0.37 -10.33
CA GLN A 105 8.65 1.19 -11.09
C GLN A 105 7.95 1.93 -12.23
N VAL A 106 7.11 1.24 -13.00
CA VAL A 106 6.35 1.84 -14.10
C VAL A 106 5.35 2.87 -13.58
N ALA A 107 4.62 2.55 -12.50
CA ALA A 107 3.68 3.46 -11.85
C ALA A 107 4.37 4.75 -11.37
N HIS A 108 5.56 4.63 -10.81
CA HIS A 108 6.36 5.78 -10.38
C HIS A 108 6.86 6.61 -11.56
N THR A 109 7.52 5.96 -12.53
CA THR A 109 8.26 6.65 -13.58
C THR A 109 7.36 7.30 -14.63
N LEU A 110 6.28 6.60 -15.03
CA LEU A 110 5.41 7.07 -16.11
C LEU A 110 4.16 7.81 -15.60
N PHE A 111 3.69 7.47 -14.41
CA PHE A 111 2.41 7.97 -13.91
C PHE A 111 2.52 8.78 -12.62
N SER A 112 3.71 8.85 -12.00
CA SER A 112 3.97 9.61 -10.78
C SER A 112 3.02 9.25 -9.63
N THR A 113 2.58 7.99 -9.57
CA THR A 113 1.64 7.53 -8.53
C THR A 113 2.26 7.73 -7.14
N PRO A 114 1.56 8.40 -6.19
CA PRO A 114 2.14 8.80 -4.92
C PRO A 114 2.55 7.62 -4.04
N THR A 115 1.66 6.62 -3.87
CA THR A 115 1.90 5.50 -2.96
C THR A 115 1.95 4.18 -3.73
N LYS A 116 3.01 3.41 -3.50
CA LYS A 116 3.25 2.12 -4.15
C LYS A 116 3.56 1.05 -3.11
N ILE A 117 2.69 0.06 -3.04
CA ILE A 117 2.82 -1.09 -2.14
C ILE A 117 3.07 -2.32 -3.00
N ALA A 118 4.05 -3.14 -2.65
CA ALA A 118 4.35 -4.37 -3.36
C ALA A 118 4.38 -5.58 -2.42
N ARG A 119 3.78 -6.67 -2.86
CA ARG A 119 4.00 -7.98 -2.26
C ARG A 119 5.36 -8.48 -2.69
N VAL A 120 6.26 -8.67 -1.73
CA VAL A 120 7.60 -9.25 -1.92
C VAL A 120 7.76 -10.37 -0.90
N ARG A 121 7.97 -11.60 -1.35
CA ARG A 121 8.05 -12.80 -0.52
C ARG A 121 9.47 -13.31 -0.36
N SER A 122 10.30 -13.11 -1.39
CA SER A 122 11.67 -13.58 -1.38
C SER A 122 12.49 -12.90 -0.30
N SER A 123 13.09 -13.70 0.58
CA SER A 123 14.01 -13.22 1.58
C SER A 123 15.26 -12.57 0.98
N GLU A 124 15.62 -12.92 -0.25
CA GLU A 124 16.75 -12.33 -0.97
C GLU A 124 16.53 -10.83 -1.25
N TYR A 125 15.30 -10.43 -1.55
CA TYR A 125 14.94 -9.01 -1.72
C TYR A 125 14.73 -8.32 -0.38
N ILE A 126 13.98 -8.95 0.54
CA ILE A 126 13.63 -8.34 1.84
C ILE A 126 14.86 -8.07 2.70
N SER A 127 15.90 -8.93 2.62
CA SER A 127 17.15 -8.76 3.36
C SER A 127 18.02 -7.61 2.85
N LYS A 128 17.67 -7.01 1.72
CA LYS A 128 18.42 -5.94 1.06
C LYS A 128 17.57 -4.66 0.93
N PRO A 129 17.27 -3.97 2.04
CA PRO A 129 16.45 -2.76 2.03
C PRO A 129 17.04 -1.64 1.17
N GLU A 130 18.34 -1.70 0.89
CA GLU A 130 19.01 -0.78 -0.03
C GLU A 130 18.55 -0.88 -1.49
N LEU A 131 17.82 -1.93 -1.87
CA LEU A 131 17.20 -2.03 -3.19
C LEU A 131 16.00 -1.08 -3.35
N PHE A 132 15.35 -0.75 -2.24
CA PHE A 132 14.12 0.03 -2.26
C PHE A 132 14.38 1.52 -1.98
N GLY A 133 13.61 2.37 -2.62
CA GLY A 133 13.70 3.82 -2.45
C GLY A 133 13.31 4.57 -3.72
N THR A 134 13.08 5.86 -3.60
CA THR A 134 12.60 6.71 -4.72
C THR A 134 13.52 6.70 -5.92
N ASP A 135 14.84 6.67 -5.68
CA ASP A 135 15.88 6.67 -6.74
C ASP A 135 16.30 5.26 -7.18
N ARG A 136 15.60 4.22 -6.71
CA ARG A 136 15.90 2.80 -6.96
C ARG A 136 14.62 2.08 -7.38
N ILE A 137 14.24 1.00 -6.66
CA ILE A 137 12.92 0.37 -6.84
C ILE A 137 11.93 1.13 -5.95
N PRO A 138 11.02 1.93 -6.51
CA PRO A 138 10.18 2.85 -5.76
C PRO A 138 8.97 2.13 -5.14
N VAL A 139 9.24 1.28 -4.18
CA VAL A 139 8.24 0.61 -3.34
C VAL A 139 8.28 1.28 -1.97
N ASP A 140 7.17 1.90 -1.59
CA ASP A 140 7.05 2.62 -0.32
C ASP A 140 6.83 1.65 0.85
N LEU A 141 6.15 0.51 0.58
CA LEU A 141 5.92 -0.55 1.54
C LEU A 141 5.98 -1.93 0.89
N CYS A 142 6.87 -2.79 1.38
CA CYS A 142 6.89 -4.21 1.03
C CYS A 142 6.01 -4.98 2.02
N ILE A 143 5.08 -5.78 1.51
CA ILE A 143 4.23 -6.67 2.31
C ILE A 143 4.52 -8.13 1.98
N SER A 144 4.58 -8.96 3.02
CA SER A 144 4.69 -10.42 2.92
C SER A 144 3.67 -11.05 3.88
N PRO A 145 2.44 -11.29 3.42
CA PRO A 145 1.38 -11.85 4.26
C PRO A 145 1.79 -13.18 4.91
N GLU A 146 2.55 -13.99 4.18
CA GLU A 146 3.05 -15.29 4.66
C GLU A 146 3.99 -15.13 5.86
N GLN A 147 4.89 -14.17 5.81
CA GLN A 147 5.82 -13.90 6.91
C GLN A 147 5.11 -13.32 8.15
N LEU A 148 4.07 -12.51 7.95
CA LEU A 148 3.26 -12.00 9.05
C LEU A 148 2.58 -13.14 9.80
N VAL A 149 1.97 -14.07 9.09
CA VAL A 149 1.32 -15.27 9.69
C VAL A 149 2.36 -16.13 10.39
N THR A 150 3.49 -16.42 9.75
CA THR A 150 4.57 -17.24 10.33
C THR A 150 5.09 -16.63 11.62
N ARG A 151 5.40 -15.34 11.63
CA ARG A 151 5.85 -14.62 12.84
C ARG A 151 4.83 -14.69 13.95
N HIS A 152 3.54 -14.52 13.61
CA HIS A 152 2.47 -14.60 14.62
C HIS A 152 2.36 -15.99 15.23
N ILE A 153 2.44 -17.04 14.40
CA ILE A 153 2.47 -18.43 14.87
C ILE A 153 3.70 -18.68 15.74
N GLU A 154 4.88 -18.25 15.34
CA GLU A 154 6.10 -18.38 16.13
C GLU A 154 5.99 -17.69 17.50
N GLN A 155 5.36 -16.51 17.54
CA GLN A 155 5.09 -15.80 18.79
C GLN A 155 4.14 -16.57 19.71
N LEU A 156 3.05 -17.12 19.13
CA LEU A 156 2.10 -17.94 19.90
C LEU A 156 2.73 -19.23 20.45
N ILE A 157 3.60 -19.87 19.68
CA ILE A 157 4.34 -21.08 20.12
C ILE A 157 5.33 -20.70 21.23
N ARG A 158 6.02 -19.57 21.09
CA ARG A 158 7.01 -19.11 22.08
C ARG A 158 6.38 -18.66 23.40
N TYR A 159 5.15 -18.15 23.34
CA TYR A 159 4.40 -17.64 24.49
C TYR A 159 3.02 -18.29 24.57
N PRO A 160 2.95 -19.61 24.92
CA PRO A 160 1.69 -20.31 25.04
C PRO A 160 0.83 -19.65 26.12
N GLY A 161 -0.38 -19.23 25.74
CA GLY A 161 -1.32 -18.50 26.62
C GLY A 161 -1.43 -17.00 26.36
N ALA A 162 -0.62 -16.42 25.48
CA ALA A 162 -0.80 -15.06 25.02
C ALA A 162 -1.71 -15.03 23.77
N PHE A 163 -2.91 -14.50 23.90
CA PHE A 163 -3.84 -14.33 22.78
C PHE A 163 -3.37 -13.22 21.81
N GLN A 164 -2.54 -12.31 22.28
CA GLN A 164 -1.99 -11.21 21.50
C GLN A 164 -0.61 -10.85 22.02
N VAL A 165 0.39 -10.89 21.14
CA VAL A 165 1.75 -10.41 21.45
C VAL A 165 1.92 -9.09 20.70
N LEU A 166 2.03 -7.99 21.45
CA LEU A 166 2.33 -6.67 20.91
C LEU A 166 3.85 -6.50 20.83
N ASP A 167 4.35 -6.18 19.65
CA ASP A 167 5.77 -5.87 19.46
C ASP A 167 6.03 -4.38 19.75
N PHE A 168 6.46 -4.08 20.97
CA PHE A 168 6.79 -2.73 21.40
C PHE A 168 8.10 -2.18 20.81
N ARG A 169 8.89 -3.00 20.12
CA ARG A 169 10.18 -2.55 19.56
C ARG A 169 10.05 -1.54 18.43
N SER A 170 8.93 -1.53 17.74
CA SER A 170 8.68 -0.60 16.63
C SER A 170 8.23 0.80 17.08
N GLU A 171 7.69 0.95 18.30
CA GLU A 171 7.20 2.22 18.83
C GLU A 171 8.24 3.02 19.59
N GLU A 172 9.23 2.39 20.22
CA GLU A 172 10.29 3.10 20.99
C GLU A 172 11.15 4.02 20.11
N ARG A 173 11.25 3.80 18.80
CA ARG A 173 11.94 4.72 17.90
C ARG A 173 11.20 6.02 17.62
N ARG A 174 9.89 6.09 17.85
CA ARG A 174 9.11 7.33 17.64
C ARG A 174 9.06 8.22 18.88
N VAL A 175 9.05 7.65 20.08
CA VAL A 175 8.95 8.40 21.34
C VAL A 175 10.28 9.08 21.70
N GLY A 176 11.42 8.52 21.31
CA GLY A 176 12.75 9.05 21.65
C GLY A 176 13.17 10.34 20.92
N LYS A 177 12.43 10.81 19.90
CA LYS A 177 12.74 12.06 19.17
C LYS A 177 12.03 13.29 19.69
N GLU A 178 10.95 13.16 20.45
CA GLU A 178 10.20 14.30 20.96
C GLU A 178 10.67 14.81 22.34
N CYS A 179 11.46 14.03 23.06
CA CYS A 179 11.95 14.43 24.39
C CYS A 179 13.27 15.23 24.39
N ARG A 180 13.86 15.57 23.23
CA ARG A 180 15.15 16.34 23.20
C ARG A 180 15.03 17.82 22.87
N SER A 181 13.85 18.41 22.85
CA SER A 181 13.70 19.83 22.53
C SER A 181 13.05 20.69 23.63
N ARG A 182 13.21 20.30 24.90
CA ARG A 182 12.85 21.19 26.03
C ARG A 182 13.84 20.98 27.17
N TRP A 183 14.98 21.67 27.07
CA TRP A 183 15.75 22.30 28.19
C TRP A 183 16.68 23.32 27.58
#